data_564d66c35ebcf84daf7dea4597f4bfae
#
_entry.id   564d66c35ebcf84daf7dea4597f4bfae
#
_cell.length_a   1.000
_cell.length_b   1.000
_cell.length_c   1.000
_cell.angle_alpha   90.00
_cell.angle_beta   90.00
_cell.angle_gamma   90.00
#
_symmetry.space_group_name_H-M   'P 1'
#
loop_
_entity.id
_entity.type
_entity.pdbx_description
1 polymer ?
#
loop_
_entity_poly.entity_id
_entity_poly.type
_entity_poly.pdbx_seq_one_letter_code
_entity_poly.pdbx_strand_id
1 'polypeptide(L)'
;MYVSLGLYEAFRGCWLAKHKSDLIRPESYINQYIDPKWKPLLQTPPFPEHSSGHSTISAASAEICTYIFGDNFAYTDNTEEEYGNGTRSFTSFYQAALEASLSRVYGGIHYRHGCDSGNRHGLKIGKFILDNVKTRPSAVGMK
;
A
#
# COMPACT_ATOMS: atom_id res chain seq x y z
N MET A 1 8.90 10.60 -11.38
CA MET A 1 7.82 10.27 -12.33
C MET A 1 7.26 8.86 -12.14
N TYR A 2 8.04 7.76 -12.21
CA TYR A 2 7.51 6.40 -12.02
C TYR A 2 6.74 6.22 -10.71
N VAL A 3 7.31 6.64 -9.58
CA VAL A 3 6.66 6.51 -8.26
C VAL A 3 5.34 7.26 -8.20
N SER A 4 5.31 8.51 -8.70
CA SER A 4 4.08 9.32 -8.71
C SER A 4 2.98 8.69 -9.57
N LEU A 5 3.36 8.11 -10.71
CA LEU A 5 2.41 7.39 -11.57
C LEU A 5 1.93 6.09 -10.88
N GLY A 6 2.84 5.38 -10.20
CA GLY A 6 2.51 4.20 -9.43
C GLY A 6 1.52 4.47 -8.30
N LEU A 7 1.75 5.54 -7.54
CA LEU A 7 0.84 6.00 -6.48
C LEU A 7 -0.56 6.30 -7.04
N TYR A 8 -0.61 7.05 -8.14
CA TYR A 8 -1.87 7.45 -8.78
C TYR A 8 -2.67 6.24 -9.29
N GLU A 9 -2.04 5.36 -10.05
CA GLU A 9 -2.72 4.18 -10.61
C GLU A 9 -3.08 3.15 -9.53
N ALA A 10 -2.25 3.00 -8.49
CA ALA A 10 -2.57 2.16 -7.34
C ALA A 10 -3.78 2.70 -6.58
N PHE A 11 -3.87 4.02 -6.40
CA PHE A 11 -5.03 4.66 -5.79
C PHE A 11 -6.28 4.41 -6.62
N ARG A 12 -6.26 4.70 -7.93
CA ARG A 12 -7.39 4.45 -8.83
C ARG A 12 -7.86 3.01 -8.81
N GLY A 13 -6.94 2.06 -8.98
CA GLY A 13 -7.23 0.63 -8.99
C GLY A 13 -7.82 0.15 -7.68
N CYS A 14 -7.30 0.64 -6.55
CA CYS A 14 -7.82 0.33 -5.22
C CYS A 14 -9.24 0.86 -5.04
N TRP A 15 -9.52 2.10 -5.42
CA TRP A 15 -10.86 2.69 -5.30
C TRP A 15 -11.89 1.98 -6.18
N LEU A 16 -11.51 1.59 -7.39
CA LEU A 16 -12.37 0.76 -8.23
C LEU A 16 -12.70 -0.59 -7.58
N ALA A 17 -11.72 -1.23 -6.96
CA ALA A 17 -11.94 -2.48 -6.23
C ALA A 17 -12.85 -2.28 -5.01
N LYS A 18 -12.68 -1.20 -4.26
CA LYS A 18 -13.51 -0.86 -3.09
C LYS A 18 -14.99 -0.72 -3.46
N HIS A 19 -15.28 0.09 -4.46
CA HIS A 19 -16.67 0.34 -4.89
C HIS A 19 -17.32 -0.87 -5.59
N LYS A 20 -16.52 -1.76 -6.16
CA LYS A 20 -17.05 -3.01 -6.72
C LYS A 20 -17.34 -4.07 -5.66
N SER A 21 -16.55 -4.13 -4.60
CA SER A 21 -16.69 -5.16 -3.57
C SER A 21 -17.74 -4.77 -2.52
N ASP A 22 -17.86 -3.49 -2.22
CA ASP A 22 -18.72 -2.91 -1.17
C ASP A 22 -18.62 -3.66 0.18
N LEU A 23 -17.43 -4.17 0.48
CA LEU A 23 -17.21 -4.99 1.67
C LEU A 23 -17.21 -4.13 2.94
N ILE A 24 -17.97 -4.56 3.95
CA ILE A 24 -18.05 -3.87 5.23
C ILE A 24 -16.73 -3.95 6.01
N ARG A 25 -16.48 -2.93 6.83
CA ARG A 25 -15.30 -2.85 7.69
C ARG A 25 -15.40 -3.78 8.91
N PRO A 26 -14.24 -4.17 9.50
CA PRO A 26 -14.22 -4.98 10.73
C PRO A 26 -15.08 -4.37 11.86
N GLU A 27 -15.01 -3.05 12.09
CA GLU A 27 -15.79 -2.37 13.10
C GLU A 27 -17.30 -2.61 12.91
N SER A 28 -17.80 -2.39 11.70
CA SER A 28 -19.20 -2.59 11.37
C SER A 28 -19.65 -4.04 11.60
N TYR A 29 -18.83 -4.99 11.15
CA TYR A 29 -19.12 -6.41 11.31
C TYR A 29 -19.09 -6.83 12.79
N ILE A 30 -18.04 -6.44 13.52
CA ILE A 30 -17.88 -6.82 14.92
C ILE A 30 -19.00 -6.22 15.78
N ASN A 31 -19.33 -4.94 15.58
CA ASN A 31 -20.39 -4.28 16.34
C ASN A 31 -21.77 -4.88 16.06
N GLN A 32 -22.01 -5.35 14.85
CA GLN A 32 -23.28 -5.95 14.48
C GLN A 32 -23.44 -7.40 14.99
N TYR A 33 -22.38 -8.20 14.99
CA TYR A 33 -22.50 -9.64 15.15
C TYR A 33 -21.74 -10.23 16.35
N ILE A 34 -20.82 -9.47 16.98
CA ILE A 34 -19.92 -10.02 18.00
C ILE A 34 -19.96 -9.19 19.28
N ASP A 35 -19.59 -7.91 19.22
CA ASP A 35 -19.52 -7.01 20.36
C ASP A 35 -19.90 -5.58 19.94
N PRO A 36 -21.09 -5.09 20.32
CA PRO A 36 -21.56 -3.76 19.93
C PRO A 36 -20.75 -2.60 20.54
N LYS A 37 -19.87 -2.88 21.49
CA LYS A 37 -19.01 -1.87 22.13
C LYS A 37 -17.57 -1.88 21.63
N TRP A 38 -17.22 -2.83 20.78
CA TRP A 38 -15.86 -2.92 20.27
C TRP A 38 -15.46 -1.67 19.46
N LYS A 39 -14.22 -1.24 19.63
CA LYS A 39 -13.63 -0.11 18.92
C LYS A 39 -12.26 -0.52 18.32
N PRO A 40 -11.99 -0.15 17.07
CA PRO A 40 -10.66 -0.30 16.53
C PRO A 40 -9.67 0.69 17.17
N LEU A 41 -8.39 0.39 17.09
CA LEU A 41 -7.33 1.29 17.54
C LEU A 41 -7.25 2.57 16.68
N LEU A 42 -7.50 2.45 15.38
CA LEU A 42 -7.53 3.55 14.44
C LEU A 42 -8.97 3.86 14.02
N GLN A 43 -9.24 5.13 13.73
CA GLN A 43 -10.52 5.53 13.20
C GLN A 43 -10.83 4.80 11.88
N THR A 44 -11.98 4.13 11.85
CA THR A 44 -12.45 3.44 10.64
C THR A 44 -12.77 4.44 9.53
N PRO A 45 -12.14 4.32 8.36
CA PRO A 45 -12.44 5.20 7.22
C PRO A 45 -13.87 4.96 6.67
N PRO A 46 -14.57 6.02 6.22
CA PRO A 46 -15.96 5.95 5.78
C PRO A 46 -16.11 5.47 4.31
N PHE A 47 -15.42 4.39 3.94
CA PHE A 47 -15.48 3.78 2.61
C PHE A 47 -15.20 2.26 2.69
N PRO A 48 -15.58 1.47 1.67
CA PRO A 48 -15.48 0.02 1.69
C PRO A 48 -14.10 -0.52 2.05
N GLU A 49 -14.09 -1.72 2.63
CA GLU A 49 -12.86 -2.32 3.15
C GLU A 49 -11.91 -2.75 2.04
N HIS A 50 -12.39 -3.49 1.04
CA HIS A 50 -11.56 -4.24 0.08
C HIS A 50 -11.29 -3.45 -1.20
N SER A 51 -10.05 -3.35 -1.60
CA SER A 51 -8.80 -3.78 -0.97
C SER A 51 -8.22 -2.66 -0.09
N SER A 52 -7.22 -2.99 0.75
CA SER A 52 -6.54 -2.00 1.58
C SER A 52 -5.78 -0.97 0.73
N GLY A 53 -6.12 0.32 0.90
CA GLY A 53 -5.46 1.42 0.20
C GLY A 53 -3.98 1.52 0.51
N HIS A 54 -3.62 1.51 1.80
CA HIS A 54 -2.23 1.53 2.23
C HIS A 54 -1.43 0.37 1.64
N SER A 55 -1.97 -0.85 1.68
CA SER A 55 -1.30 -2.02 1.12
C SER A 55 -1.07 -1.89 -0.39
N THR A 56 -2.08 -1.42 -1.14
CA THR A 56 -1.98 -1.29 -2.60
C THR A 56 -0.96 -0.23 -3.00
N ILE A 57 -1.03 0.94 -2.38
CA ILE A 57 -0.17 2.08 -2.72
C ILE A 57 1.29 1.80 -2.30
N SER A 58 1.50 1.28 -1.08
CA SER A 58 2.85 0.97 -0.59
C SER A 58 3.51 -0.13 -1.40
N ALA A 59 2.77 -1.17 -1.79
CA ALA A 59 3.31 -2.26 -2.60
C ALA A 59 3.67 -1.80 -4.03
N ALA A 60 2.86 -0.94 -4.66
CA ALA A 60 3.20 -0.37 -5.97
C ALA A 60 4.44 0.51 -5.91
N SER A 61 4.57 1.31 -4.86
CA SER A 61 5.76 2.13 -4.62
C SER A 61 6.99 1.28 -4.36
N ALA A 62 6.86 0.23 -3.55
CA ALA A 62 7.97 -0.69 -3.25
C ALA A 62 8.49 -1.39 -4.50
N GLU A 63 7.62 -1.88 -5.38
CA GLU A 63 7.99 -2.48 -6.67
C GLU A 63 8.81 -1.52 -7.52
N ILE A 64 8.34 -0.27 -7.63
CA ILE A 64 9.01 0.76 -8.44
C ILE A 64 10.33 1.20 -7.81
N CYS A 65 10.37 1.42 -6.49
CA CYS A 65 11.61 1.78 -5.80
C CYS A 65 12.64 0.65 -5.87
N THR A 66 12.23 -0.59 -5.74
CA THR A 66 13.11 -1.75 -5.90
C THR A 66 13.71 -1.82 -7.30
N TYR A 67 12.94 -1.55 -8.33
CA TYR A 67 13.46 -1.44 -9.69
C TYR A 67 14.52 -0.33 -9.87
N ILE A 68 14.33 0.80 -9.19
CA ILE A 68 15.23 1.98 -9.33
C ILE A 68 16.51 1.81 -8.51
N PHE A 69 16.41 1.32 -7.28
CA PHE A 69 17.49 1.31 -6.30
C PHE A 69 18.10 -0.08 -6.05
N GLY A 70 17.46 -1.12 -6.57
CA GLY A 70 17.86 -2.51 -6.39
C GLY A 70 17.16 -3.22 -5.24
N ASP A 71 17.25 -4.56 -5.27
CA ASP A 71 16.78 -5.42 -4.18
C ASP A 71 17.63 -5.20 -2.92
N ASN A 72 17.00 -5.40 -1.76
CA ASN A 72 17.68 -5.31 -0.46
C ASN A 72 18.31 -3.93 -0.17
N PHE A 73 17.73 -2.86 -0.71
CA PHE A 73 18.13 -1.49 -0.38
C PHE A 73 17.72 -1.17 1.06
N ALA A 74 18.70 -1.22 1.97
CA ALA A 74 18.49 -0.91 3.37
C ALA A 74 18.48 0.61 3.60
N TYR A 75 17.53 1.10 4.41
CA TYR A 75 17.44 2.52 4.75
C TYR A 75 16.79 2.72 6.12
N THR A 76 16.97 3.92 6.66
CA THR A 76 16.30 4.37 7.87
C THR A 76 15.34 5.51 7.51
N ASP A 77 14.11 5.38 7.95
CA ASP A 77 13.06 6.39 7.81
C ASP A 77 12.93 7.14 9.14
N ASN A 78 13.12 8.45 9.09
CA ASN A 78 12.99 9.38 10.22
C ASN A 78 11.94 10.46 9.99
N THR A 79 11.06 10.29 9.01
CA THR A 79 10.06 11.28 8.61
C THR A 79 9.06 11.60 9.72
N GLU A 80 8.82 10.67 10.63
CA GLU A 80 7.89 10.81 11.75
C GLU A 80 8.58 11.13 13.09
N GLU A 81 9.89 11.32 13.09
CA GLU A 81 10.66 11.57 14.32
C GLU A 81 10.21 12.86 15.02
N GLU A 82 9.94 13.91 14.25
CA GLU A 82 9.46 15.20 14.77
C GLU A 82 8.08 15.11 15.46
N TYR A 83 7.29 14.06 15.14
CA TYR A 83 6.00 13.79 15.77
C TYR A 83 6.08 12.77 16.92
N GLY A 84 7.28 12.40 17.35
CA GLY A 84 7.51 11.50 18.47
C GLY A 84 7.38 10.01 18.17
N ASN A 85 7.30 9.62 16.89
CA ASN A 85 7.16 8.21 16.48
C ASN A 85 8.50 7.47 16.33
N GLY A 86 9.61 8.17 16.50
CA GLY A 86 10.96 7.61 16.37
C GLY A 86 11.33 7.21 14.95
N THR A 87 12.53 6.68 14.78
CA THR A 87 13.04 6.21 13.50
C THR A 87 12.71 4.72 13.27
N ARG A 88 12.60 4.33 12.01
CA ARG A 88 12.37 2.93 11.61
C ARG A 88 13.39 2.51 10.56
N SER A 89 14.01 1.35 10.74
CA SER A 89 14.99 0.82 9.79
C SER A 89 14.41 -0.38 9.04
N PHE A 90 14.63 -0.38 7.73
CA PHE A 90 14.14 -1.41 6.82
C PHE A 90 15.29 -1.99 6.02
N THR A 91 15.21 -3.28 5.70
CA THR A 91 16.17 -3.98 4.84
C THR A 91 15.81 -3.90 3.36
N SER A 92 14.57 -3.48 3.05
CA SER A 92 14.06 -3.33 1.68
C SER A 92 12.79 -2.48 1.65
N PHE A 93 12.43 -1.97 0.48
CA PHE A 93 11.15 -1.29 0.27
C PHE A 93 9.95 -2.22 0.46
N TYR A 94 10.10 -3.51 0.13
CA TYR A 94 9.04 -4.50 0.38
C TYR A 94 8.78 -4.71 1.87
N GLN A 95 9.82 -4.73 2.71
CA GLN A 95 9.65 -4.82 4.16
C GLN A 95 8.84 -3.65 4.69
N ALA A 96 9.15 -2.42 4.27
CA ALA A 96 8.40 -1.24 4.68
C ALA A 96 6.93 -1.29 4.22
N ALA A 97 6.69 -1.72 2.98
CA ALA A 97 5.33 -1.88 2.45
C ALA A 97 4.52 -2.94 3.22
N LEU A 98 5.14 -4.06 3.59
CA LEU A 98 4.50 -5.10 4.41
C LEU A 98 4.18 -4.60 5.81
N GLU A 99 5.07 -3.83 6.42
CA GLU A 99 4.83 -3.23 7.73
C GLU A 99 3.66 -2.22 7.68
N ALA A 100 3.64 -1.34 6.67
CA ALA A 100 2.52 -0.43 6.44
C ALA A 100 1.20 -1.19 6.23
N SER A 101 1.25 -2.32 5.55
CA SER A 101 0.10 -3.20 5.34
C SER A 101 -0.39 -3.82 6.65
N LEU A 102 0.52 -4.40 7.44
CA LEU A 102 0.19 -5.04 8.73
C LEU A 102 -0.35 -4.05 9.76
N SER A 103 0.14 -2.81 9.74
CA SER A 103 -0.36 -1.76 10.63
C SER A 103 -1.87 -1.55 10.53
N ARG A 104 -2.47 -1.84 9.36
CA ARG A 104 -3.92 -1.69 9.14
C ARG A 104 -4.72 -2.81 9.79
N VAL A 105 -4.15 -4.01 9.89
CA VAL A 105 -4.74 -5.13 10.62
C VAL A 105 -4.66 -4.87 12.12
N TYR A 106 -3.48 -4.49 12.63
CA TYR A 106 -3.31 -4.14 14.05
C TYR A 106 -4.17 -2.94 14.46
N GLY A 107 -4.34 -1.98 13.55
CA GLY A 107 -5.25 -0.85 13.75
C GLY A 107 -6.73 -1.22 13.81
N GLY A 108 -7.10 -2.48 13.48
CA GLY A 108 -8.47 -2.99 13.53
C GLY A 108 -9.39 -2.48 12.42
N ILE A 109 -8.85 -1.89 11.36
CA ILE A 109 -9.64 -1.25 10.29
C ILE A 109 -9.64 -2.01 8.96
N HIS A 110 -8.84 -3.08 8.86
CA HIS A 110 -8.78 -3.98 7.72
C HIS A 110 -8.71 -5.44 8.13
N TYR A 111 -9.33 -6.31 7.34
CA TYR A 111 -9.09 -7.75 7.40
C TYR A 111 -7.73 -8.08 6.77
N ARG A 112 -7.11 -9.16 7.22
CA ARG A 112 -5.85 -9.66 6.65
C ARG A 112 -5.97 -9.87 5.14
N HIS A 113 -7.06 -10.48 4.69
CA HIS A 113 -7.34 -10.71 3.28
C HIS A 113 -7.36 -9.42 2.44
N GLY A 114 -7.96 -8.33 2.97
CA GLY A 114 -7.98 -7.03 2.28
C GLY A 114 -6.58 -6.45 2.10
N CYS A 115 -5.70 -6.63 3.11
CA CYS A 115 -4.30 -6.23 3.06
C CYS A 115 -3.50 -7.07 2.06
N ASP A 116 -3.62 -8.39 2.10
CA ASP A 116 -2.90 -9.31 1.21
C ASP A 116 -3.32 -9.12 -0.25
N SER A 117 -4.62 -8.88 -0.49
CA SER A 117 -5.13 -8.52 -1.82
C SER A 117 -4.57 -7.18 -2.30
N GLY A 118 -4.53 -6.18 -1.43
CA GLY A 118 -3.96 -4.88 -1.73
C GLY A 118 -2.48 -4.99 -2.13
N ASN A 119 -1.69 -5.73 -1.36
CA ASN A 119 -0.28 -5.97 -1.68
C ASN A 119 -0.11 -6.60 -3.06
N ARG A 120 -0.83 -7.68 -3.36
CA ARG A 120 -0.76 -8.33 -4.69
C ARG A 120 -1.19 -7.39 -5.82
N HIS A 121 -2.22 -6.58 -5.60
CA HIS A 121 -2.72 -5.62 -6.58
C HIS A 121 -1.67 -4.53 -6.84
N GLY A 122 -1.10 -3.96 -5.79
CA GLY A 122 -0.08 -2.93 -5.89
C GLY A 122 1.17 -3.40 -6.66
N LEU A 123 1.71 -4.57 -6.32
CA LEU A 123 2.85 -5.15 -7.04
C LEU A 123 2.56 -5.30 -8.55
N LYS A 124 1.37 -5.77 -8.92
CA LYS A 124 0.97 -5.89 -10.33
C LYS A 124 0.92 -4.53 -11.04
N ILE A 125 0.41 -3.51 -10.36
CA ILE A 125 0.35 -2.14 -10.92
C ILE A 125 1.75 -1.58 -11.09
N GLY A 126 2.61 -1.69 -10.07
CA GLY A 126 4.00 -1.23 -10.14
C GLY A 126 4.74 -1.88 -11.31
N LYS A 127 4.65 -3.21 -11.42
CA LYS A 127 5.24 -3.95 -12.52
C LYS A 127 4.67 -3.53 -13.89
N PHE A 128 3.36 -3.38 -14.01
CA PHE A 128 2.72 -2.96 -15.26
C PHE A 128 3.24 -1.60 -15.72
N ILE A 129 3.42 -0.65 -14.81
CA ILE A 129 3.98 0.67 -15.13
C ILE A 129 5.41 0.54 -15.63
N LEU A 130 6.25 -0.22 -14.94
CA LEU A 130 7.64 -0.43 -15.34
C LEU A 130 7.78 -1.08 -16.73
N ASP A 131 6.90 -2.01 -17.04
CA ASP A 131 6.90 -2.72 -18.32
C ASP A 131 6.41 -1.83 -19.48
N ASN A 132 5.47 -0.92 -19.24
CA ASN A 132 4.76 -0.19 -20.30
C ASN A 132 5.11 1.29 -20.42
N VAL A 133 5.61 1.94 -19.37
CA VAL A 133 5.97 3.36 -19.40
C VAL A 133 7.46 3.51 -19.64
N LYS A 134 7.84 4.18 -20.71
CA LYS A 134 9.24 4.49 -21.04
C LYS A 134 9.50 5.98 -20.77
N THR A 135 10.35 6.25 -19.80
CA THR A 135 10.68 7.63 -19.37
C THR A 135 11.90 8.21 -20.06
N ARG A 136 12.65 7.39 -20.80
CA ARG A 136 13.78 7.81 -21.62
C ARG A 136 13.56 7.31 -23.05
N PRO A 137 13.95 8.07 -24.08
CA PRO A 137 14.03 7.53 -25.41
C PRO A 137 14.93 6.28 -25.36
N SER A 138 14.53 5.21 -26.01
CA SER A 138 15.45 4.09 -26.25
C SER A 138 16.68 4.68 -26.96
N ALA A 139 17.86 4.29 -26.51
CA ALA A 139 19.16 4.75 -27.11
C ALA A 139 19.36 4.16 -28.52
N VAL A 140 18.34 4.30 -29.37
CA VAL A 140 18.41 3.99 -30.80
C VAL A 140 18.83 5.28 -31.48
N GLY A 141 20.14 5.42 -31.77
CA GLY A 141 20.65 6.41 -32.69
C GLY A 141 21.64 7.43 -32.18
N MET A 142 22.47 7.13 -31.19
CA MET A 142 23.77 7.81 -31.08
C MET A 142 24.82 6.91 -31.71
N LYS A 143 24.98 7.06 -33.02
CA LYS A 143 26.22 6.72 -33.72
C LYS A 143 27.09 7.98 -33.80
#